data_b26f97121713a7ad5c8faa27be0ea3ed
#
_entry.id   b26f97121713a7ad5c8faa27be0ea3ed
#
_cell.length_a   1.000
_cell.length_b   1.000
_cell.length_c   1.000
_cell.angle_alpha   90.00
_cell.angle_beta   90.00
_cell.angle_gamma   90.00
#
_symmetry.space_group_name_H-M   'P 1'
#
loop_
_entity.id
_entity.type
_entity.pdbx_description
1 polymer ?
#
loop_
_entity_poly.entity_id
_entity_poly.type
_entity_poly.pdbx_seq_one_letter_code
_entity_poly.pdbx_strand_id
1 'polypeptide(L)'
;MHENSKSFLAIWHDLLDEGKIDWEKWHTYEHMPERIGIPGFLGGRRYMNHNDQDQCCFTIYEGSDLSVFKSAPYLKRLNNPTSWTKKSAATFRNFTRGACKRVSFCGPQNGYGGVVMTIRLLRDDDFSENSQQLDQLTTNINEMDGVITTTLGLCDTQITSTETTEQKLRKGTTEVSLDGVLIIEGYDTTVLEGQAQKILRIISSADIHLDPVQNQIYSLSNMLIA
;
A
#
# COMPACT_ATOMS: atom_id res chain seq x y z
N MET A 1 -2.46 -4.93 10.59
CA MET A 1 -3.71 -4.81 9.77
C MET A 1 -4.93 -5.25 10.56
N HIS A 2 -6.11 -4.76 10.15
CA HIS A 2 -7.39 -5.18 10.74
C HIS A 2 -7.59 -6.70 10.62
N GLU A 3 -8.10 -7.35 11.67
CA GLU A 3 -8.25 -8.82 11.72
C GLU A 3 -9.09 -9.39 10.56
N ASN A 4 -10.13 -8.66 10.15
CA ASN A 4 -11.03 -9.04 9.06
C ASN A 4 -10.53 -8.62 7.66
N SER A 5 -9.37 -7.96 7.57
CA SER A 5 -8.80 -7.56 6.28
C SER A 5 -8.27 -8.76 5.52
N LYS A 6 -8.81 -9.03 4.33
CA LYS A 6 -8.34 -10.07 3.40
C LYS A 6 -7.70 -9.50 2.16
N SER A 7 -7.73 -8.18 2.01
CA SER A 7 -7.18 -7.47 0.87
C SER A 7 -6.78 -6.06 1.25
N PHE A 8 -5.98 -5.44 0.41
CA PHE A 8 -5.62 -4.04 0.58
C PHE A 8 -5.31 -3.38 -0.77
N LEU A 9 -5.50 -2.06 -0.82
CA LEU A 9 -5.06 -1.20 -1.90
C LEU A 9 -3.85 -0.43 -1.41
N ALA A 10 -2.70 -0.68 -2.02
CA ALA A 10 -1.43 0.02 -1.73
C ALA A 10 -1.18 1.06 -2.81
N ILE A 11 -0.86 2.29 -2.41
CA ILE A 11 -0.73 3.44 -3.30
C ILE A 11 0.52 4.24 -2.92
N TRP A 12 1.38 4.49 -3.91
CA TRP A 12 2.56 5.37 -3.80
C TRP A 12 2.46 6.50 -4.79
N HIS A 13 2.90 7.67 -4.40
CA HIS A 13 2.95 8.83 -5.30
C HIS A 13 3.82 9.95 -4.75
N ASP A 14 4.18 10.88 -5.64
CA ASP A 14 4.66 12.20 -5.30
C ASP A 14 3.56 13.24 -5.46
N LEU A 15 3.86 14.44 -5.02
CA LEU A 15 3.02 15.62 -5.10
C LEU A 15 3.83 16.82 -5.61
N LEU A 16 3.20 17.67 -6.39
CA LEU A 16 3.74 19.01 -6.64
C LEU A 16 3.76 19.80 -5.33
N ASP A 17 4.86 20.51 -5.05
CA ASP A 17 5.05 21.25 -3.80
C ASP A 17 3.94 22.26 -3.54
N GLU A 18 3.50 23.00 -4.56
CA GLU A 18 2.41 23.98 -4.46
C GLU A 18 1.05 23.35 -4.10
N GLY A 19 0.88 22.05 -4.31
CA GLY A 19 -0.36 21.32 -4.00
C GLY A 19 -0.38 20.61 -2.66
N LYS A 20 0.78 20.42 -2.03
CA LYS A 20 0.98 19.51 -0.89
C LYS A 20 0.06 19.80 0.31
N ILE A 21 0.01 21.06 0.76
CA ILE A 21 -0.81 21.46 1.91
C ILE A 21 -2.31 21.27 1.66
N ASP A 22 -2.78 21.63 0.45
CA ASP A 22 -4.18 21.47 0.07
C ASP A 22 -4.55 19.99 -0.10
N TRP A 23 -3.63 19.19 -0.67
CA TRP A 23 -3.77 17.74 -0.80
C TRP A 23 -3.85 17.05 0.57
N GLU A 24 -3.02 17.41 1.56
CA GLU A 24 -3.07 16.86 2.91
C GLU A 24 -4.43 17.09 3.57
N LYS A 25 -4.98 18.31 3.41
CA LYS A 25 -6.32 18.65 3.90
C LYS A 25 -7.40 17.85 3.19
N TRP A 26 -7.37 17.81 1.85
CA TRP A 26 -8.32 17.05 1.06
C TRP A 26 -8.30 15.57 1.41
N HIS A 27 -7.10 14.97 1.50
CA HIS A 27 -6.96 13.56 1.82
C HIS A 27 -7.47 13.22 3.24
N THR A 28 -7.26 14.13 4.19
CA THR A 28 -7.67 13.95 5.60
C THR A 28 -9.17 14.16 5.80
N TYR A 29 -9.74 15.20 5.20
CA TYR A 29 -11.11 15.64 5.53
C TYR A 29 -12.16 15.20 4.51
N GLU A 30 -11.77 14.85 3.30
CA GLU A 30 -12.70 14.38 2.26
C GLU A 30 -12.37 12.97 1.77
N HIS A 31 -11.17 12.75 1.21
CA HIS A 31 -10.89 11.54 0.44
C HIS A 31 -10.85 10.28 1.29
N MET A 32 -10.11 10.27 2.39
CA MET A 32 -10.02 9.10 3.27
C MET A 32 -11.37 8.78 3.93
N PRO A 33 -12.13 9.74 4.52
CA PRO A 33 -13.49 9.49 5.00
C PRO A 33 -14.44 8.95 3.92
N GLU A 34 -14.36 9.49 2.70
CA GLU A 34 -15.18 9.02 1.58
C GLU A 34 -14.89 7.56 1.23
N ARG A 35 -13.63 7.14 1.24
CA ARG A 35 -13.23 5.74 0.98
C ARG A 35 -13.66 4.81 2.11
N ILE A 36 -13.41 5.20 3.35
CA ILE A 36 -13.78 4.39 4.53
C ILE A 36 -15.30 4.26 4.68
N GLY A 37 -16.08 5.23 4.22
CA GLY A 37 -17.54 5.14 4.18
C GLY A 37 -18.12 4.19 3.12
N ILE A 38 -17.29 3.55 2.29
CA ILE A 38 -17.74 2.55 1.32
C ILE A 38 -17.83 1.18 2.00
N PRO A 39 -18.95 0.44 1.85
CA PRO A 39 -19.11 -0.89 2.44
C PRO A 39 -17.96 -1.83 2.04
N GLY A 40 -17.35 -2.45 3.05
CA GLY A 40 -16.25 -3.38 2.89
C GLY A 40 -14.85 -2.76 3.03
N PHE A 41 -14.71 -1.43 3.04
CA PHE A 41 -13.49 -0.79 3.53
C PHE A 41 -13.44 -0.88 5.05
N LEU A 42 -12.30 -1.26 5.60
CA LEU A 42 -12.10 -1.51 7.04
C LEU A 42 -11.21 -0.46 7.70
N GLY A 43 -10.42 0.25 6.92
CA GLY A 43 -9.53 1.29 7.42
C GLY A 43 -8.63 1.83 6.33
N GLY A 44 -8.01 2.97 6.61
CA GLY A 44 -7.03 3.61 5.75
C GLY A 44 -5.92 4.26 6.56
N ARG A 45 -4.70 4.18 6.06
CA ARG A 45 -3.53 4.83 6.67
C ARG A 45 -2.73 5.53 5.60
N ARG A 46 -2.32 6.74 5.92
CA ARG A 46 -1.38 7.54 5.12
C ARG A 46 -0.06 7.65 5.86
N TYR A 47 1.00 7.38 5.13
CA TYR A 47 2.37 7.51 5.59
C TYR A 47 3.14 8.48 4.71
N MET A 48 4.15 9.15 5.27
CA MET A 48 4.97 10.13 4.56
C MET A 48 6.46 9.84 4.78
N ASN A 49 7.25 10.02 3.74
CA ASN A 49 8.71 10.13 3.83
C ASN A 49 9.13 11.53 3.36
N HIS A 50 9.58 12.35 4.28
CA HIS A 50 9.98 13.74 3.98
C HIS A 50 11.44 13.85 3.49
N ASN A 51 12.20 12.76 3.58
CA ASN A 51 13.62 12.72 3.20
C ASN A 51 13.83 12.15 1.80
N ASP A 52 12.81 11.50 1.24
CA ASP A 52 12.87 10.88 -0.08
C ASP A 52 12.22 11.78 -1.13
N GLN A 53 12.84 11.84 -2.32
CA GLN A 53 12.32 12.63 -3.44
C GLN A 53 11.48 11.79 -4.41
N ASP A 54 11.47 10.45 -4.23
CA ASP A 54 10.70 9.52 -5.05
C ASP A 54 9.58 8.89 -4.24
N GLN A 55 8.33 9.14 -4.65
CA GLN A 55 7.11 8.59 -4.05
C GLN A 55 7.08 8.81 -2.53
N CYS A 56 7.17 10.08 -2.12
CA CYS A 56 7.19 10.49 -0.71
C CYS A 56 5.91 10.16 0.07
N CYS A 57 4.84 9.77 -0.61
CA CYS A 57 3.56 9.40 -0.01
C CYS A 57 3.26 7.92 -0.23
N PHE A 58 2.89 7.24 0.84
CA PHE A 58 2.33 5.89 0.80
C PHE A 58 0.97 5.88 1.50
N THR A 59 -0.06 5.32 0.85
CA THR A 59 -1.38 5.13 1.43
C THR A 59 -1.81 3.67 1.27
N ILE A 60 -2.35 3.08 2.33
CA ILE A 60 -2.96 1.77 2.31
C ILE A 60 -4.42 1.86 2.74
N TYR A 61 -5.32 1.24 1.97
CA TYR A 61 -6.71 1.01 2.34
C TYR A 61 -6.95 -0.47 2.51
N GLU A 62 -7.51 -0.87 3.63
CA GLU A 62 -7.83 -2.26 3.93
C GLU A 62 -9.25 -2.60 3.50
N GLY A 63 -9.42 -3.75 2.86
CA GLY A 63 -10.69 -4.27 2.40
C GLY A 63 -11.03 -5.63 3.02
N SER A 64 -12.32 -5.89 3.23
CA SER A 64 -12.81 -7.19 3.69
C SER A 64 -12.50 -8.31 2.71
N ASP A 65 -12.49 -8.00 1.42
CA ASP A 65 -12.03 -8.87 0.33
C ASP A 65 -11.65 -8.03 -0.90
N LEU A 66 -11.05 -8.68 -1.89
CA LEU A 66 -10.53 -8.00 -3.08
C LEU A 66 -11.63 -7.38 -3.96
N SER A 67 -12.86 -7.91 -3.94
CA SER A 67 -13.99 -7.42 -4.73
C SER A 67 -14.45 -6.02 -4.31
N VAL A 68 -14.11 -5.60 -3.08
CA VAL A 68 -14.38 -4.24 -2.58
C VAL A 68 -13.80 -3.19 -3.53
N PHE A 69 -12.60 -3.42 -4.06
CA PHE A 69 -11.89 -2.47 -4.95
C PHE A 69 -12.41 -2.45 -6.41
N LYS A 70 -13.42 -3.23 -6.73
CA LYS A 70 -14.19 -3.18 -7.98
C LYS A 70 -15.70 -3.09 -7.74
N SER A 71 -16.11 -2.85 -6.50
CA SER A 71 -17.53 -2.74 -6.12
C SER A 71 -18.21 -1.54 -6.79
N ALA A 72 -19.50 -1.65 -7.07
CA ALA A 72 -20.27 -0.56 -7.67
C ALA A 72 -20.23 0.74 -6.84
N PRO A 73 -20.32 0.72 -5.49
CA PRO A 73 -20.14 1.92 -4.67
C PRO A 73 -18.75 2.55 -4.85
N TYR A 74 -17.67 1.75 -4.88
CA TYR A 74 -16.31 2.26 -5.07
C TYR A 74 -16.13 2.87 -6.47
N LEU A 75 -16.53 2.16 -7.53
CA LEU A 75 -16.45 2.66 -8.91
C LEU A 75 -17.29 3.93 -9.11
N LYS A 76 -18.45 4.03 -8.44
CA LYS A 76 -19.27 5.25 -8.47
C LYS A 76 -18.49 6.46 -7.93
N ARG A 77 -17.71 6.31 -6.86
CA ARG A 77 -16.87 7.39 -6.32
C ARG A 77 -15.74 7.78 -7.28
N LEU A 78 -15.03 6.79 -7.81
CA LEU A 78 -13.94 7.02 -8.75
C LEU A 78 -14.39 7.68 -10.06
N ASN A 79 -15.64 7.45 -10.48
CA ASN A 79 -16.20 8.01 -11.71
C ASN A 79 -16.95 9.34 -11.52
N ASN A 80 -17.17 9.76 -10.27
CA ASN A 80 -17.83 11.04 -9.94
C ASN A 80 -16.97 11.86 -8.97
N PRO A 81 -15.73 12.24 -9.35
CA PRO A 81 -14.84 12.99 -8.47
C PRO A 81 -15.40 14.38 -8.15
N THR A 82 -15.28 14.79 -6.90
CA THR A 82 -15.65 16.15 -6.45
C THR A 82 -14.76 17.22 -7.10
N SER A 83 -15.10 18.47 -6.93
CA SER A 83 -14.25 19.57 -7.39
C SER A 83 -12.91 19.59 -6.66
N TRP A 84 -12.89 19.24 -5.37
CA TRP A 84 -11.66 19.16 -4.59
C TRP A 84 -10.80 17.97 -5.02
N THR A 85 -11.41 16.79 -5.25
CA THR A 85 -10.73 15.63 -5.84
C THR A 85 -10.08 15.96 -7.19
N LYS A 86 -10.79 16.68 -8.09
CA LYS A 86 -10.25 17.08 -9.41
C LYS A 86 -9.02 17.98 -9.27
N LYS A 87 -9.06 18.94 -8.34
CA LYS A 87 -7.95 19.83 -8.04
C LYS A 87 -6.75 19.06 -7.48
N SER A 88 -6.97 18.22 -6.49
CA SER A 88 -5.92 17.43 -5.83
C SER A 88 -5.30 16.37 -6.76
N ALA A 89 -6.11 15.71 -7.60
CA ALA A 89 -5.62 14.71 -8.55
C ALA A 89 -4.63 15.28 -9.58
N ALA A 90 -4.73 16.56 -9.92
CA ALA A 90 -3.81 17.22 -10.83
C ALA A 90 -2.39 17.40 -10.26
N THR A 91 -2.22 17.31 -8.94
CA THR A 91 -0.92 17.47 -8.25
C THR A 91 -0.13 16.17 -8.14
N PHE A 92 -0.74 15.00 -8.36
CA PHE A 92 -0.06 13.71 -8.28
C PHE A 92 1.04 13.56 -9.34
N ARG A 93 2.15 12.94 -8.93
CA ARG A 93 3.27 12.52 -9.79
C ARG A 93 3.71 11.12 -9.38
N ASN A 94 4.38 10.41 -10.27
CA ASN A 94 4.97 9.09 -10.03
C ASN A 94 3.99 8.11 -9.34
N PHE A 95 2.75 8.06 -9.82
CA PHE A 95 1.68 7.33 -9.15
C PHE A 95 1.77 5.83 -9.46
N THR A 96 1.84 5.01 -8.42
CA THR A 96 1.80 3.54 -8.49
C THR A 96 0.71 3.02 -7.56
N ARG A 97 -0.04 2.02 -7.98
CA ARG A 97 -1.04 1.37 -7.12
C ARG A 97 -1.08 -0.13 -7.37
N GLY A 98 -1.44 -0.89 -6.32
CA GLY A 98 -1.73 -2.31 -6.41
C GLY A 98 -2.94 -2.66 -5.56
N ALA A 99 -3.94 -3.32 -6.17
CA ALA A 99 -5.04 -3.95 -5.45
C ALA A 99 -4.61 -5.39 -5.15
N CYS A 100 -4.36 -5.71 -3.88
CA CYS A 100 -3.72 -6.95 -3.49
C CYS A 100 -4.62 -7.82 -2.61
N LYS A 101 -4.65 -9.14 -2.90
CA LYS A 101 -5.14 -10.16 -1.97
C LYS A 101 -4.08 -10.37 -0.90
N ARG A 102 -4.44 -10.31 0.38
CA ARG A 102 -3.55 -10.70 1.47
C ARG A 102 -3.38 -12.22 1.45
N VAL A 103 -2.18 -12.70 1.18
CA VAL A 103 -1.87 -14.12 1.07
C VAL A 103 -1.11 -14.67 2.27
N SER A 104 -0.42 -13.80 3.02
CA SER A 104 0.22 -14.16 4.28
C SER A 104 0.25 -12.97 5.24
N PHE A 105 0.23 -13.26 6.53
CA PHE A 105 0.28 -12.28 7.61
C PHE A 105 0.91 -12.90 8.86
N CYS A 106 1.82 -12.16 9.50
CA CYS A 106 2.39 -12.49 10.80
C CYS A 106 2.37 -11.27 11.72
N GLY A 107 2.14 -11.49 13.00
CA GLY A 107 2.07 -10.47 14.04
C GLY A 107 0.71 -10.37 14.75
N PRO A 108 0.57 -9.45 15.72
CA PRO A 108 -0.68 -9.28 16.46
C PRO A 108 -1.80 -8.75 15.56
N GLN A 109 -2.98 -9.35 15.66
CA GLN A 109 -4.19 -8.84 14.99
C GLN A 109 -4.50 -7.43 15.48
N ASN A 110 -4.92 -6.55 14.54
CA ASN A 110 -5.12 -5.12 14.80
C ASN A 110 -3.86 -4.39 15.33
N GLY A 111 -2.67 -4.98 15.18
CA GLY A 111 -1.39 -4.33 15.43
C GLY A 111 -1.07 -3.36 14.29
N TYR A 112 -0.74 -2.12 14.65
CA TYR A 112 -0.34 -1.06 13.73
C TYR A 112 0.97 -0.44 14.17
N GLY A 113 1.87 -0.23 13.21
CA GLY A 113 3.13 0.45 13.43
C GLY A 113 3.06 1.94 13.11
N GLY A 114 3.83 2.74 13.86
CA GLY A 114 4.04 4.14 13.53
C GLY A 114 4.94 4.36 12.31
N VAL A 115 5.63 3.31 11.87
CA VAL A 115 6.54 3.28 10.73
C VAL A 115 6.18 2.08 9.85
N VAL A 116 6.34 2.23 8.54
CA VAL A 116 6.15 1.13 7.58
C VAL A 116 7.29 1.08 6.58
N MET A 117 7.84 -0.11 6.36
CA MET A 117 8.65 -0.42 5.18
C MET A 117 7.75 -1.10 4.15
N THR A 118 7.76 -0.61 2.92
CA THR A 118 7.10 -1.26 1.79
C THR A 118 8.16 -1.83 0.85
N ILE A 119 7.97 -3.07 0.40
CA ILE A 119 8.83 -3.69 -0.60
C ILE A 119 7.94 -4.16 -1.74
N ARG A 120 8.17 -3.60 -2.94
CA ARG A 120 7.49 -4.02 -4.15
C ARG A 120 8.16 -5.23 -4.73
N LEU A 121 7.35 -6.15 -5.24
CA LEU A 121 7.80 -7.44 -5.73
C LEU A 121 7.31 -7.63 -7.16
N LEU A 122 8.17 -8.22 -8.00
CA LEU A 122 7.81 -8.75 -9.31
C LEU A 122 7.94 -10.26 -9.29
N ARG A 123 7.05 -10.94 -10.02
CA ARG A 123 7.12 -12.39 -10.23
C ARG A 123 8.08 -12.70 -11.36
N ASP A 124 8.81 -13.78 -11.21
CA ASP A 124 9.42 -14.45 -12.37
C ASP A 124 8.46 -15.49 -12.96
N ASP A 125 8.89 -16.14 -14.07
CA ASP A 125 8.06 -17.09 -14.80
C ASP A 125 7.79 -18.40 -14.02
N ASP A 126 8.59 -18.71 -13.00
CA ASP A 126 8.48 -19.92 -12.17
C ASP A 126 7.64 -19.71 -10.91
N PHE A 127 7.09 -18.50 -10.69
CA PHE A 127 6.28 -18.20 -9.52
C PHE A 127 5.07 -19.13 -9.40
N SER A 128 4.95 -19.77 -8.24
CA SER A 128 3.75 -20.50 -7.83
C SER A 128 3.33 -20.12 -6.41
N GLU A 129 2.02 -19.90 -6.18
CA GLU A 129 1.51 -19.56 -4.84
C GLU A 129 1.63 -20.78 -3.91
N ASN A 130 2.67 -20.80 -3.07
CA ASN A 130 2.88 -21.80 -2.03
C ASN A 130 2.68 -21.15 -0.66
N SER A 131 1.52 -21.36 -0.05
CA SER A 131 1.16 -20.72 1.22
C SER A 131 2.16 -20.99 2.34
N GLN A 132 2.72 -22.20 2.43
CA GLN A 132 3.69 -22.53 3.49
C GLN A 132 4.99 -21.73 3.34
N GLN A 133 5.50 -21.55 2.11
CA GLN A 133 6.71 -20.75 1.87
C GLN A 133 6.45 -19.26 2.14
N LEU A 134 5.27 -18.75 1.74
CA LEU A 134 4.89 -17.37 1.97
C LEU A 134 4.68 -17.06 3.47
N ASP A 135 4.09 -18.00 4.22
CA ASP A 135 3.92 -17.86 5.67
C ASP A 135 5.28 -17.94 6.40
N GLN A 136 6.18 -18.80 5.94
CA GLN A 136 7.54 -18.87 6.50
C GLN A 136 8.30 -17.57 6.26
N LEU A 137 8.19 -16.98 5.05
CA LEU A 137 8.79 -15.69 4.74
C LEU A 137 8.32 -14.58 5.69
N THR A 138 6.99 -14.43 5.83
CA THR A 138 6.42 -13.38 6.70
C THR A 138 6.78 -13.61 8.17
N THR A 139 6.83 -14.86 8.61
CA THR A 139 7.26 -15.22 9.98
C THR A 139 8.71 -14.84 10.21
N ASN A 140 9.62 -15.24 9.32
CA ASN A 140 11.06 -14.93 9.45
C ASN A 140 11.33 -13.42 9.50
N ILE A 141 10.57 -12.63 8.74
CA ILE A 141 10.69 -11.16 8.78
C ILE A 141 10.09 -10.61 10.07
N ASN A 142 8.95 -11.15 10.53
CA ASN A 142 8.26 -10.67 11.72
C ASN A 142 9.04 -10.91 13.02
N GLU A 143 9.94 -11.90 13.05
CA GLU A 143 10.84 -12.17 14.19
C GLU A 143 12.01 -11.19 14.31
N MET A 144 12.15 -10.25 13.37
CA MET A 144 13.24 -9.29 13.40
C MET A 144 12.95 -8.12 14.35
N ASP A 145 14.04 -7.57 14.93
CA ASP A 145 13.95 -6.42 15.80
C ASP A 145 13.25 -5.23 15.11
N GLY A 146 12.35 -4.59 15.83
CA GLY A 146 11.63 -3.42 15.34
C GLY A 146 10.37 -3.71 14.54
N VAL A 147 10.13 -4.97 14.14
CA VAL A 147 8.94 -5.38 13.37
C VAL A 147 7.78 -5.69 14.31
N ILE A 148 6.59 -5.17 13.99
CA ILE A 148 5.33 -5.44 14.69
C ILE A 148 4.48 -6.41 13.88
N THR A 149 4.26 -6.12 12.58
CA THR A 149 3.51 -6.99 11.69
C THR A 149 4.18 -7.07 10.32
N THR A 150 4.04 -8.23 9.68
CA THR A 150 4.45 -8.45 8.30
C THR A 150 3.27 -8.97 7.50
N THR A 151 2.97 -8.32 6.39
CA THR A 151 1.88 -8.68 5.48
C THR A 151 2.40 -8.84 4.06
N LEU A 152 2.09 -9.96 3.42
CA LEU A 152 2.33 -10.15 1.99
C LEU A 152 1.00 -10.12 1.23
N GLY A 153 0.94 -9.30 0.20
CA GLY A 153 -0.14 -9.24 -0.75
C GLY A 153 0.30 -9.53 -2.17
N LEU A 154 -0.51 -10.30 -2.90
CA LEU A 154 -0.36 -10.52 -4.34
C LEU A 154 -1.38 -9.65 -5.08
N CYS A 155 -0.91 -8.89 -6.06
CA CYS A 155 -1.71 -7.90 -6.76
C CYS A 155 -2.53 -8.52 -7.90
N ASP A 156 -3.78 -8.09 -8.02
CA ASP A 156 -4.66 -8.37 -9.14
C ASP A 156 -4.52 -7.24 -10.17
N THR A 157 -3.91 -7.57 -11.31
CA THR A 157 -3.63 -6.60 -12.37
C THR A 157 -4.92 -6.12 -13.06
N GLN A 158 -5.98 -6.95 -13.13
CA GLN A 158 -7.25 -6.57 -13.74
C GLN A 158 -7.98 -5.52 -12.90
N ILE A 159 -7.98 -5.66 -11.58
CA ILE A 159 -8.57 -4.66 -10.67
C ILE A 159 -7.70 -3.39 -10.64
N THR A 160 -6.39 -3.56 -10.65
CA THR A 160 -5.44 -2.44 -10.64
C THR A 160 -5.57 -1.57 -11.89
N SER A 161 -5.73 -2.17 -13.08
CA SER A 161 -5.79 -1.47 -14.36
C SER A 161 -7.19 -0.95 -14.76
N THR A 162 -8.19 -1.05 -13.89
CA THR A 162 -9.54 -0.56 -14.18
C THR A 162 -9.54 0.95 -14.46
N GLU A 163 -9.88 1.34 -15.68
CA GLU A 163 -9.96 2.76 -16.07
C GLU A 163 -11.11 3.47 -15.36
N THR A 164 -10.80 4.64 -14.79
CA THR A 164 -11.78 5.48 -14.10
C THR A 164 -11.57 6.96 -14.41
N THR A 165 -12.60 7.78 -14.16
CA THR A 165 -12.49 9.23 -14.34
C THR A 165 -11.39 9.83 -13.47
N GLU A 166 -11.27 9.38 -12.21
CA GLU A 166 -10.22 9.87 -11.28
C GLU A 166 -8.82 9.52 -11.78
N GLN A 167 -8.62 8.33 -12.35
CA GLN A 167 -7.34 7.93 -12.95
C GLN A 167 -6.95 8.85 -14.11
N LYS A 168 -7.90 9.22 -14.97
CA LYS A 168 -7.67 10.11 -16.12
C LYS A 168 -7.29 11.54 -15.74
N LEU A 169 -7.56 11.96 -14.50
CA LEU A 169 -7.17 13.26 -13.97
C LEU A 169 -5.68 13.34 -13.60
N ARG A 170 -5.03 12.22 -13.36
CA ARG A 170 -3.62 12.11 -12.98
C ARG A 170 -2.74 12.23 -14.23
N LYS A 171 -2.25 13.42 -14.50
CA LYS A 171 -1.43 13.70 -15.69
C LYS A 171 0.04 13.32 -15.45
N GLY A 172 0.67 12.71 -16.46
CA GLY A 172 2.12 12.43 -16.45
C GLY A 172 2.53 11.31 -15.47
N THR A 173 1.62 10.40 -15.16
CA THR A 173 1.93 9.20 -14.37
C THR A 173 2.05 8.00 -15.30
N THR A 174 3.21 7.35 -15.30
CA THR A 174 3.35 6.01 -15.87
C THR A 174 3.05 5.04 -14.73
N GLU A 175 1.96 4.28 -14.84
CA GLU A 175 1.66 3.24 -13.86
C GLU A 175 2.69 2.11 -14.01
N VAL A 176 3.44 1.84 -12.96
CA VAL A 176 4.39 0.73 -12.91
C VAL A 176 3.65 -0.54 -12.53
N SER A 177 3.86 -1.61 -13.29
CA SER A 177 3.34 -2.93 -12.95
C SER A 177 3.99 -3.45 -11.67
N LEU A 178 3.19 -4.16 -10.87
CA LEU A 178 3.59 -4.68 -9.57
C LEU A 178 2.77 -5.95 -9.31
N ASP A 179 3.45 -7.02 -8.94
CA ASP A 179 2.84 -8.34 -8.74
C ASP A 179 2.60 -8.66 -7.28
N GLY A 180 3.41 -8.06 -6.40
CA GLY A 180 3.27 -8.26 -4.97
C GLY A 180 3.79 -7.09 -4.16
N VAL A 181 3.39 -7.06 -2.89
CA VAL A 181 3.84 -6.06 -1.91
C VAL A 181 4.05 -6.74 -0.56
N LEU A 182 5.21 -6.53 0.04
CA LEU A 182 5.43 -6.72 1.47
C LEU A 182 5.20 -5.39 2.19
N ILE A 183 4.36 -5.43 3.21
CA ILE A 183 4.10 -4.34 4.14
C ILE A 183 4.65 -4.78 5.50
N ILE A 184 5.67 -4.11 5.98
CA ILE A 184 6.37 -4.42 7.24
C ILE A 184 6.17 -3.22 8.16
N GLU A 185 5.31 -3.34 9.15
CA GLU A 185 5.03 -2.28 10.12
C GLU A 185 5.97 -2.41 11.31
N GLY A 186 6.51 -1.29 11.75
CA GLY A 186 7.46 -1.22 12.85
C GLY A 186 7.19 -0.04 13.78
N TYR A 187 7.97 0.05 14.86
CA TYR A 187 7.82 1.10 15.86
C TYR A 187 8.90 2.20 15.78
N ASP A 188 10.00 1.97 15.06
CA ASP A 188 11.11 2.92 14.97
C ASP A 188 11.73 2.88 13.56
N THR A 189 11.93 4.06 12.97
CA THR A 189 12.48 4.22 11.62
C THR A 189 13.92 3.73 11.54
N THR A 190 14.77 4.11 12.48
CA THR A 190 16.21 3.78 12.48
C THR A 190 16.43 2.28 12.65
N VAL A 191 15.63 1.63 13.53
CA VAL A 191 15.69 0.20 13.72
C VAL A 191 15.28 -0.52 12.44
N LEU A 192 14.19 -0.10 11.81
CA LEU A 192 13.68 -0.73 10.59
C LEU A 192 14.62 -0.51 9.39
N GLU A 193 15.22 0.68 9.27
CA GLU A 193 16.27 0.98 8.29
C GLU A 193 17.48 0.04 8.45
N GLY A 194 17.91 -0.18 9.70
CA GLY A 194 19.00 -1.10 10.02
C GLY A 194 18.73 -2.56 9.62
N GLN A 195 17.46 -2.96 9.52
CA GLN A 195 17.07 -4.32 9.10
C GLN A 195 16.91 -4.47 7.57
N ALA A 196 16.84 -3.38 6.81
CA ALA A 196 16.47 -3.40 5.39
C ALA A 196 17.28 -4.40 4.56
N GLN A 197 18.61 -4.40 4.68
CA GLN A 197 19.49 -5.31 3.93
C GLN A 197 19.28 -6.77 4.33
N LYS A 198 19.01 -7.05 5.59
CA LYS A 198 18.75 -8.41 6.08
C LYS A 198 17.38 -8.89 5.57
N ILE A 199 16.37 -8.04 5.57
CA ILE A 199 15.04 -8.35 5.01
C ILE A 199 15.16 -8.70 3.52
N LEU A 200 15.87 -7.88 2.74
CA LEU A 200 16.07 -8.15 1.31
C LEU A 200 16.79 -9.49 1.06
N ARG A 201 17.77 -9.85 1.89
CA ARG A 201 18.43 -11.16 1.81
C ARG A 201 17.50 -12.32 2.15
N ILE A 202 16.62 -12.16 3.15
CA ILE A 202 15.61 -13.17 3.50
C ILE A 202 14.68 -13.41 2.30
N ILE A 203 14.22 -12.34 1.63
CA ILE A 203 13.36 -12.45 0.45
C ILE A 203 14.08 -13.19 -0.67
N SER A 204 15.30 -12.76 -1.03
CA SER A 204 16.08 -13.35 -2.13
C SER A 204 16.50 -14.81 -1.86
N SER A 205 16.58 -15.23 -0.59
CA SER A 205 16.93 -16.62 -0.22
C SER A 205 15.72 -17.54 -0.03
N ALA A 206 14.50 -17.02 -0.10
CA ALA A 206 13.29 -17.76 0.23
C ALA A 206 12.79 -18.67 -0.90
N ASP A 207 13.40 -18.62 -2.08
CA ASP A 207 13.01 -19.42 -3.27
C ASP A 207 11.50 -19.35 -3.57
N ILE A 208 10.96 -18.15 -3.49
CA ILE A 208 9.52 -17.88 -3.70
C ILE A 208 9.22 -17.25 -5.06
N HIS A 209 10.24 -17.04 -5.89
CA HIS A 209 10.11 -16.44 -7.21
C HIS A 209 9.40 -15.08 -7.23
N LEU A 210 9.70 -14.26 -6.18
CA LEU A 210 9.26 -12.88 -6.01
C LEU A 210 10.47 -11.99 -5.77
N ASP A 211 10.85 -11.21 -6.77
CA ASP A 211 12.03 -10.36 -6.71
C ASP A 211 11.72 -8.97 -6.14
N PRO A 212 12.47 -8.51 -5.13
CA PRO A 212 12.32 -7.17 -4.60
C PRO A 212 12.90 -6.13 -5.58
N VAL A 213 12.06 -5.20 -6.05
CA VAL A 213 12.46 -4.17 -7.03
C VAL A 213 12.57 -2.77 -6.43
N GLN A 214 11.89 -2.49 -5.33
CA GLN A 214 11.96 -1.21 -4.63
C GLN A 214 11.54 -1.37 -3.18
N ASN A 215 12.28 -0.76 -2.26
CA ASN A 215 11.94 -0.66 -0.85
C ASN A 215 12.02 0.78 -0.37
N GLN A 216 11.07 1.17 0.47
CA GLN A 216 11.00 2.51 1.06
C GLN A 216 10.38 2.45 2.45
N ILE A 217 10.77 3.39 3.31
CA ILE A 217 10.29 3.51 4.69
C ILE A 217 9.55 4.83 4.85
N TYR A 218 8.45 4.80 5.58
CA TYR A 218 7.56 5.93 5.79
C TYR A 218 7.09 6.01 7.23
N SER A 219 6.80 7.22 7.70
CA SER A 219 6.19 7.47 9.02
C SER A 219 4.70 7.73 8.91
N LEU A 220 3.92 7.21 9.85
CA LEU A 220 2.47 7.40 9.89
C LEU A 220 2.11 8.88 10.02
N SER A 221 1.24 9.35 9.14
CA SER A 221 0.78 10.75 9.10
C SER A 221 -0.71 10.87 9.45
N ASN A 222 -1.54 9.89 9.04
CA ASN A 222 -2.97 9.88 9.34
C ASN A 222 -3.53 8.45 9.30
N MET A 223 -4.53 8.16 10.14
CA MET A 223 -5.20 6.88 10.18
C MET A 223 -6.69 7.08 10.45
N LEU A 224 -7.53 6.32 9.75
CA LEU A 224 -8.98 6.25 9.96
C LEU A 224 -9.42 4.79 9.89
N ILE A 225 -10.17 4.34 10.87
CA ILE A 225 -10.76 2.99 10.95
C ILE A 225 -12.27 3.10 10.74
N ALA A 226 -12.88 2.11 10.05
CA ALA A 226 -14.30 2.06 9.74
C ALA A 226 -15.16 1.81 10.97
#